data_3efd863a4e1522e03ab2b5b6c866b567
#
_entry.id   3efd863a4e1522e03ab2b5b6c866b567
#
_cell.length_a   1.000
_cell.length_b   1.000
_cell.length_c   1.000
_cell.angle_alpha   90.00
_cell.angle_beta   90.00
_cell.angle_gamma   90.00
#
_symmetry.space_group_name_H-M   'P 1'
#
loop_
_entity.id
_entity.type
_entity.pdbx_description
1 polymer ?
#
loop_
_entity_poly.entity_id
_entity_poly.type
_entity_poly.pdbx_seq_one_letter_code
_entity_poly.pdbx_strand_id
1 'polypeptide(L)'
;MINLLNGNCLDLMRSMPDNSVDSIVTDPPYGLNFMGKKWDCSVPSVEIWAECLRVLKPGGHLLAFAGTRTQHRMAVRIEDAGFEIRDMIAWVYGSGFPKSLDVSKAIDKAAGAERE
;
A
#
# COMPACT_ATOMS: atom_id res chain seq x y z
N MET A 1 5.26 20.08 -16.38
CA MET A 1 6.09 19.10 -17.13
C MET A 1 5.96 17.75 -16.46
N ILE A 2 5.76 16.70 -17.24
CA ILE A 2 5.73 15.33 -16.74
C ILE A 2 7.15 14.76 -16.80
N ASN A 3 7.61 14.19 -15.70
CA ASN A 3 8.92 13.56 -15.59
C ASN A 3 8.71 12.08 -15.23
N LEU A 4 8.90 11.19 -16.20
CA LEU A 4 8.67 9.77 -16.01
C LEU A 4 9.98 9.06 -15.72
N LEU A 5 10.11 8.49 -14.53
CA LEU A 5 11.30 7.76 -14.09
C LEU A 5 10.97 6.27 -13.97
N ASN A 6 11.76 5.44 -14.64
CA ASN A 6 11.60 3.99 -14.61
C ASN A 6 12.73 3.36 -13.79
N GLY A 7 12.39 2.61 -12.75
CA GLY A 7 13.37 1.93 -11.92
C GLY A 7 12.81 1.58 -10.54
N ASN A 8 13.67 1.10 -9.67
CA ASN A 8 13.31 0.86 -8.28
C ASN A 8 13.05 2.20 -7.57
N CYS A 9 11.91 2.36 -6.94
CA CYS A 9 11.49 3.63 -6.36
C CYS A 9 12.44 4.11 -5.25
N LEU A 10 12.98 3.20 -4.44
CA LEU A 10 13.93 3.55 -3.38
C LEU A 10 15.21 4.15 -3.95
N ASP A 11 15.76 3.52 -4.99
CA ASP A 11 16.99 4.00 -5.65
C ASP A 11 16.76 5.35 -6.33
N LEU A 12 15.62 5.51 -6.99
CA LEU A 12 15.26 6.77 -7.64
C LEU A 12 15.04 7.89 -6.62
N MET A 13 14.36 7.63 -5.52
CA MET A 13 14.15 8.63 -4.46
C MET A 13 15.46 9.06 -3.81
N ARG A 14 16.42 8.15 -3.65
CA ARG A 14 17.74 8.49 -3.07
C ARG A 14 18.49 9.55 -3.88
N SER A 15 18.22 9.64 -5.16
CA SER A 15 18.82 10.69 -6.02
C SER A 15 18.07 12.02 -5.99
N MET A 16 16.90 12.07 -5.37
CA MET A 16 16.08 13.27 -5.28
C MET A 16 16.50 14.13 -4.07
N PRO A 17 16.49 15.47 -4.22
CA PRO A 17 16.80 16.37 -3.10
C PRO A 17 15.79 16.25 -1.97
N ASP A 18 16.22 16.58 -0.73
CA ASP A 18 15.31 16.78 0.39
C ASP A 18 14.28 17.86 0.07
N ASN A 19 13.07 17.70 0.58
CA ASN A 19 12.03 18.72 0.49
C ASN A 19 11.77 19.23 -0.94
N SER A 20 11.74 18.31 -1.90
CA SER A 20 11.61 18.64 -3.32
C SER A 20 10.22 18.33 -3.91
N VAL A 21 9.38 17.59 -3.19
CA VAL A 21 8.09 17.10 -3.68
C VAL A 21 6.95 17.68 -2.85
N ASP A 22 5.91 18.19 -3.50
CA ASP A 22 4.79 18.83 -2.82
C ASP A 22 3.82 17.84 -2.17
N SER A 23 3.57 16.72 -2.85
CA SER A 23 2.69 15.65 -2.36
C SER A 23 3.08 14.32 -2.99
N ILE A 24 2.68 13.23 -2.34
CA ILE A 24 2.90 11.86 -2.83
C ILE A 24 1.56 11.13 -2.84
N VAL A 25 1.23 10.53 -3.98
CA VAL A 25 0.09 9.61 -4.10
C VAL A 25 0.63 8.31 -4.66
N THR A 26 0.38 7.21 -3.98
CA THR A 26 0.96 5.91 -4.36
C THR A 26 -0.01 4.77 -4.14
N ASP A 27 0.07 3.78 -5.04
CA ASP A 27 -0.63 2.49 -4.91
C ASP A 27 0.42 1.38 -4.74
N PRO A 28 0.95 1.21 -3.52
CA PRO A 28 2.04 0.27 -3.25
C PRO A 28 1.53 -1.16 -3.15
N PRO A 29 2.44 -2.16 -3.11
CA PRO A 29 2.06 -3.54 -2.79
C PRO A 29 1.36 -3.65 -1.43
N TYR A 30 0.28 -4.44 -1.38
CA TYR A 30 -0.54 -4.57 -0.17
C TYR A 30 -0.13 -5.72 0.75
N GLY A 31 0.79 -6.56 0.30
CA GLY A 31 1.19 -7.74 1.06
C GLY A 31 0.15 -8.87 1.05
N LEU A 32 -0.64 -8.95 -0.01
CA LEU A 32 -1.70 -9.96 -0.17
C LEU A 32 -1.28 -11.15 -1.04
N ASN A 33 -0.04 -11.18 -1.52
CA ASN A 33 0.44 -12.16 -2.53
C ASN A 33 -0.48 -12.20 -3.75
N PHE A 34 -0.84 -11.03 -4.28
CA PHE A 34 -1.75 -10.89 -5.41
C PHE A 34 -1.31 -11.78 -6.57
N MET A 35 -2.15 -12.75 -6.95
CA MET A 35 -1.87 -13.75 -8.00
C MET A 35 -0.54 -14.49 -7.80
N GLY A 36 -0.08 -14.69 -6.55
CA GLY A 36 1.19 -15.32 -6.23
C GLY A 36 2.43 -14.50 -6.57
N LYS A 37 2.27 -13.23 -6.86
CA LYS A 37 3.39 -12.33 -7.23
C LYS A 37 4.28 -12.03 -6.02
N LYS A 38 5.59 -12.22 -6.19
CA LYS A 38 6.58 -11.98 -5.12
C LYS A 38 6.68 -10.52 -4.70
N TRP A 39 6.41 -9.57 -5.60
CA TRP A 39 6.45 -8.15 -5.27
C TRP A 39 5.34 -7.73 -4.29
N ASP A 40 4.28 -8.53 -4.17
CA ASP A 40 3.16 -8.28 -3.24
C ASP A 40 3.23 -9.19 -2.01
N CYS A 41 4.39 -9.71 -1.64
CA CYS A 41 4.54 -10.57 -0.47
C CYS A 41 4.50 -9.81 0.87
N SER A 42 4.78 -8.51 0.86
CA SER A 42 4.70 -7.65 2.05
C SER A 42 4.42 -6.21 1.66
N VAL A 43 3.92 -5.43 2.62
CA VAL A 43 3.82 -3.98 2.46
C VAL A 43 5.23 -3.37 2.39
N PRO A 44 5.39 -2.18 1.78
CA PRO A 44 6.71 -1.55 1.68
C PRO A 44 7.37 -1.34 3.03
N SER A 45 8.70 -1.43 3.05
CA SER A 45 9.49 -1.28 4.28
C SER A 45 9.48 0.16 4.79
N VAL A 46 9.81 0.32 6.07
CA VAL A 46 9.97 1.64 6.71
C VAL A 46 10.98 2.51 5.96
N GLU A 47 12.04 1.91 5.40
CA GLU A 47 13.07 2.62 4.64
C GLU A 47 12.51 3.36 3.42
N ILE A 48 11.57 2.74 2.68
CA ILE A 48 10.89 3.37 1.55
C ILE A 48 10.09 4.60 2.03
N TRP A 49 9.34 4.45 3.10
CA TRP A 49 8.53 5.53 3.65
C TRP A 49 9.39 6.65 4.24
N ALA A 50 10.53 6.32 4.82
CA ALA A 50 11.49 7.30 5.30
C ALA A 50 12.02 8.18 4.15
N GLU A 51 12.32 7.59 3.00
CA GLU A 51 12.70 8.34 1.81
C GLU A 51 11.55 9.20 1.27
N CYS A 52 10.31 8.70 1.31
CA CYS A 52 9.14 9.51 0.99
C CYS A 52 9.04 10.75 1.87
N LEU A 53 9.25 10.59 3.17
CA LEU A 53 9.22 11.71 4.11
C LEU A 53 10.35 12.71 3.82
N ARG A 54 11.54 12.23 3.52
CA ARG A 54 12.72 13.08 3.22
C ARG A 54 12.48 13.97 2.01
N VAL A 55 11.97 13.40 0.91
CA VAL A 55 11.74 14.15 -0.33
C VAL A 55 10.51 15.05 -0.27
N LEU A 56 9.57 14.76 0.61
CA LEU A 56 8.35 15.53 0.77
C LEU A 56 8.65 16.85 1.47
N LYS A 57 8.13 17.96 0.95
CA LYS A 57 8.25 19.27 1.60
C LYS A 57 7.53 19.27 2.94
N PRO A 58 7.98 20.08 3.93
CA PRO A 58 7.25 20.27 5.18
C PRO A 58 5.81 20.67 4.92
N GLY A 59 4.86 20.02 5.60
CA GLY A 59 3.43 20.24 5.40
C GLY A 59 2.84 19.49 4.21
N GLY A 60 3.65 18.79 3.43
CA GLY A 60 3.18 17.96 2.33
C GLY A 60 2.42 16.71 2.81
N HIS A 61 1.53 16.19 2.00
CA HIS A 61 0.70 15.04 2.32
C HIS A 61 1.10 13.81 1.52
N LEU A 62 1.03 12.65 2.17
CA LEU A 62 1.15 11.34 1.56
C LEU A 62 -0.22 10.67 1.57
N LEU A 63 -0.64 10.19 0.41
CA LEU A 63 -1.84 9.36 0.23
C LEU A 63 -1.39 7.99 -0.30
N ALA A 64 -1.59 6.96 0.48
CA ALA A 64 -1.20 5.60 0.12
C ALA A 64 -2.42 4.69 0.14
N PHE A 65 -2.69 4.04 -0.99
CA PHE A 65 -3.71 3.00 -1.05
C PHE A 65 -3.29 1.76 -0.27
N ALA A 66 -4.26 1.08 0.32
CA ALA A 66 -4.02 -0.17 1.03
C ALA A 66 -5.27 -1.05 1.02
N GLY A 67 -5.08 -2.34 1.22
CA GLY A 67 -6.18 -3.29 1.34
C GLY A 67 -6.72 -3.39 2.76
N THR A 68 -7.98 -3.83 2.89
CA THR A 68 -8.66 -3.93 4.19
C THR A 68 -7.99 -4.90 5.17
N ARG A 69 -7.25 -5.89 4.67
CA ARG A 69 -6.59 -6.90 5.51
C ARG A 69 -5.24 -6.49 6.04
N THR A 70 -4.54 -5.59 5.34
CA THR A 70 -3.14 -5.24 5.63
C THR A 70 -2.90 -3.75 5.81
N GLN A 71 -3.95 -2.91 5.71
CA GLN A 71 -3.81 -1.46 5.84
C GLN A 71 -3.16 -1.04 7.17
N HIS A 72 -3.43 -1.79 8.24
CA HIS A 72 -2.82 -1.54 9.56
C HIS A 72 -1.30 -1.70 9.53
N ARG A 73 -0.78 -2.70 8.79
CA ARG A 73 0.67 -2.92 8.65
C ARG A 73 1.32 -1.78 7.88
N MET A 74 0.66 -1.32 6.82
CA MET A 74 1.13 -0.18 6.03
C MET A 74 1.13 1.10 6.85
N ALA A 75 0.06 1.36 7.59
CA ALA A 75 -0.06 2.53 8.46
C ALA A 75 1.04 2.54 9.54
N VAL A 76 1.32 1.39 10.18
CA VAL A 76 2.39 1.29 11.19
C VAL A 76 3.75 1.61 10.58
N ARG A 77 4.07 1.08 9.41
CA ARG A 77 5.35 1.35 8.75
C ARG A 77 5.50 2.81 8.32
N ILE A 78 4.43 3.42 7.84
CA ILE A 78 4.42 4.84 7.49
C ILE A 78 4.63 5.69 8.76
N GLU A 79 3.95 5.37 9.84
CA GLU A 79 4.11 6.06 11.12
C GLU A 79 5.52 5.88 11.69
N ASP A 80 6.07 4.66 11.66
CA ASP A 80 7.43 4.37 12.11
C ASP A 80 8.49 5.15 11.32
N ALA A 81 8.21 5.48 10.07
CA ALA A 81 9.10 6.31 9.25
C ALA A 81 9.11 7.78 9.65
N GLY A 82 8.16 8.22 10.48
CA GLY A 82 8.09 9.59 11.00
C GLY A 82 6.88 10.39 10.54
N PHE A 83 5.97 9.80 9.77
CA PHE A 83 4.72 10.46 9.38
C PHE A 83 3.74 10.50 10.53
N GLU A 84 2.90 11.52 10.54
CA GLU A 84 1.72 11.57 11.39
C GLU A 84 0.51 11.03 10.61
N ILE A 85 -0.13 9.99 11.14
CA ILE A 85 -1.36 9.47 10.54
C ILE A 85 -2.50 10.44 10.85
N ARG A 86 -3.09 11.01 9.81
CA ARG A 86 -4.17 12.00 9.94
C ARG A 86 -5.54 11.39 9.84
N ASP A 87 -5.74 10.52 8.84
CA ASP A 87 -7.06 9.95 8.59
C ASP A 87 -6.96 8.71 7.69
N MET A 88 -8.06 7.97 7.63
CA MET A 88 -8.25 6.88 6.69
C MET A 88 -9.47 7.22 5.82
N ILE A 89 -9.23 7.39 4.52
CA ILE A 89 -10.26 7.75 3.54
C ILE A 89 -10.67 6.50 2.78
N ALA A 90 -11.98 6.26 2.67
CA ALA A 90 -12.49 5.12 1.91
C ALA A 90 -12.59 5.46 0.42
N TRP A 91 -12.05 4.57 -0.41
CA TRP A 91 -12.27 4.58 -1.85
C TRP A 91 -13.44 3.65 -2.16
N VAL A 92 -14.60 4.21 -2.47
CA VAL A 92 -15.84 3.43 -2.66
C VAL A 92 -16.20 3.35 -4.14
N TYR A 93 -16.45 2.13 -4.62
CA TYR A 93 -16.89 1.89 -6.00
C TYR A 93 -17.84 0.69 -6.05
N GLY A 94 -18.67 0.64 -7.09
CA GLY A 94 -19.72 -0.37 -7.23
C GLY A 94 -19.30 -1.70 -7.83
N SER A 95 -18.05 -1.83 -8.25
CA SER A 95 -17.50 -3.06 -8.87
C SER A 95 -16.30 -3.56 -8.07
N GLY A 96 -15.87 -4.76 -8.34
CA GLY A 96 -14.76 -5.40 -7.66
C GLY A 96 -15.20 -6.68 -6.95
N PHE A 97 -14.25 -7.41 -6.40
CA PHE A 97 -14.54 -8.65 -5.68
C PHE A 97 -14.20 -8.49 -4.19
N PRO A 98 -14.93 -9.19 -3.31
CA PRO A 98 -14.69 -9.07 -1.87
C PRO A 98 -13.33 -9.65 -1.49
N LYS A 99 -12.67 -9.00 -0.51
CA LYS A 99 -11.41 -9.47 0.08
C LYS A 99 -11.64 -10.30 1.35
N SER A 100 -12.90 -10.44 1.77
CA SER A 100 -13.27 -11.23 2.93
C SER A 100 -13.46 -12.70 2.57
N LEU A 101 -13.28 -13.57 3.58
CA LEU A 101 -13.53 -14.99 3.45
C LEU A 101 -15.03 -15.26 3.43
N ASP A 102 -15.49 -16.03 2.44
CA ASP A 102 -16.83 -16.62 2.48
C ASP A 102 -16.77 -17.87 3.37
N VAL A 103 -17.26 -17.74 4.60
CA VAL A 103 -17.19 -18.79 5.61
C VAL A 103 -17.95 -20.03 5.17
N SER A 104 -19.10 -19.87 4.52
CA SER A 104 -19.90 -21.02 4.09
C SER A 104 -19.19 -21.85 3.02
N LYS A 105 -18.54 -21.20 2.05
CA LYS A 105 -17.72 -21.87 1.03
C LYS A 105 -16.49 -22.54 1.64
N ALA A 106 -15.89 -21.92 2.64
CA ALA A 106 -14.74 -22.49 3.35
C ALA A 106 -15.12 -23.76 4.11
N ILE A 107 -16.29 -23.78 4.75
CA ILE A 107 -16.82 -24.96 5.44
C ILE A 107 -17.11 -26.09 4.46
N ASP A 108 -17.77 -25.80 3.35
CA ASP A 108 -18.05 -26.80 2.31
C ASP A 108 -16.77 -27.42 1.75
N LYS A 109 -15.77 -26.58 1.47
CA LYS A 109 -14.47 -27.04 0.99
C LYS A 109 -13.77 -27.94 1.99
N ALA A 110 -13.77 -27.59 3.28
CA ALA A 110 -13.17 -28.38 4.36
C ALA A 110 -13.89 -29.73 4.53
N ALA A 111 -15.20 -29.78 4.30
CA ALA A 111 -16.00 -30.99 4.39
C ALA A 111 -15.99 -31.82 3.09
N GLY A 112 -15.39 -31.30 2.01
CA GLY A 112 -15.44 -31.95 0.69
C GLY A 112 -16.82 -31.96 0.05
N ALA A 113 -17.70 -31.03 0.47
CA ALA A 113 -19.07 -30.93 -0.04
C ALA A 113 -19.12 -30.06 -1.32
N GLU A 114 -19.99 -30.46 -2.25
CA GLU A 114 -20.32 -29.66 -3.43
C GLU A 114 -21.70 -29.01 -3.25
N ARG A 115 -21.83 -27.79 -3.76
CA ARG A 115 -23.13 -27.08 -3.79
C ARG A 115 -23.83 -27.36 -5.11
N GLU A 116 -25.09 -27.62 -5.00
CA GLU A 116 -25.98 -27.71 -6.16
C GLU A 116 -26.33 -26.33 -6.74
#